data_d077ecd9c985692bf6d122dd3c478d9d
#
_entry.id   d077ecd9c985692bf6d122dd3c478d9d
#
_cell.length_a   1.000
_cell.length_b   1.000
_cell.length_c   1.000
_cell.angle_alpha   90.00
_cell.angle_beta   90.00
_cell.angle_gamma   90.00
#
_symmetry.space_group_name_H-M   'P 1'
#
loop_
_entity.id
_entity.type
_entity.pdbx_description
1 polymer ?
#
loop_
_entity_poly.entity_id
_entity_poly.type
_entity_poly.pdbx_seq_one_letter_code
_entity_poly.pdbx_strand_id
1 'polypeptide(L)'
;MGKFIIIEGPDFCGKSTQINLLDINGYFKDHNVFFTREPGSFLPESCDKCEEIRDKILFQDNSPFDEALLFAESRFYHTQDISRILNKYDKAVVVSDRYIISSMAYQGYAQGLGESLIYKMNKLSLELLKDIPIHCVKFEISEENWLERREQRNILDKIEQKDIHKDVLDFYSKPEIFNEYTKDLNMIVYPINADNDIDTVFTEFKITMDNIIYGLN
;
A
#
# COMPACT_ATOMS: atom_id res chain seq x y z
N MET A 1 14.22 2.45 17.00
CA MET A 1 13.17 3.23 16.33
C MET A 1 12.32 2.27 15.54
N GLY A 2 10.99 2.41 15.59
CA GLY A 2 10.07 1.57 14.81
C GLY A 2 10.23 1.81 13.31
N LYS A 3 9.72 0.90 12.48
CA LYS A 3 9.78 0.98 11.00
C LYS A 3 8.39 0.87 10.42
N PHE A 4 8.10 1.70 9.42
CA PHE A 4 6.88 1.64 8.65
C PHE A 4 7.17 1.17 7.22
N ILE A 5 6.60 0.04 6.84
CA ILE A 5 6.78 -0.60 5.53
C ILE A 5 5.43 -0.60 4.83
N ILE A 6 5.41 -0.16 3.57
CA ILE A 6 4.24 -0.26 2.72
C ILE A 6 4.52 -1.19 1.55
N ILE A 7 3.53 -2.00 1.18
CA ILE A 7 3.60 -2.89 0.04
C ILE A 7 2.71 -2.31 -1.05
N GLU A 8 3.33 -1.89 -2.15
CA GLU A 8 2.67 -1.12 -3.21
C GLU A 8 2.85 -1.74 -4.59
N GLY A 9 1.98 -1.41 -5.51
CA GLY A 9 1.97 -1.87 -6.89
C GLY A 9 0.55 -1.96 -7.43
N PRO A 10 0.37 -2.13 -8.76
CA PRO A 10 -0.95 -2.21 -9.38
C PRO A 10 -1.72 -3.43 -8.88
N ASP A 11 -3.04 -3.48 -9.12
CA ASP A 11 -3.79 -4.71 -8.92
C ASP A 11 -3.25 -5.81 -9.86
N PHE A 12 -3.46 -7.06 -9.50
CA PHE A 12 -2.99 -8.24 -10.22
C PHE A 12 -1.47 -8.46 -10.29
N CYS A 13 -0.63 -7.61 -9.67
CA CYS A 13 0.82 -7.84 -9.61
C CYS A 13 1.27 -8.93 -8.60
N GLY A 14 0.35 -9.50 -7.83
CA GLY A 14 0.65 -10.63 -6.93
C GLY A 14 0.94 -10.26 -5.47
N LYS A 15 0.81 -9.01 -5.04
CA LYS A 15 1.02 -8.55 -3.65
C LYS A 15 0.36 -9.46 -2.61
N SER A 16 -0.95 -9.66 -2.74
CA SER A 16 -1.72 -10.45 -1.77
C SER A 16 -1.25 -11.90 -1.69
N THR A 17 -0.78 -12.48 -2.79
CA THR A 17 -0.19 -13.82 -2.80
C THR A 17 1.08 -13.85 -1.95
N GLN A 18 1.96 -12.89 -2.12
CA GLN A 18 3.23 -12.80 -1.40
C GLN A 18 3.03 -12.49 0.09
N ILE A 19 2.08 -11.61 0.42
CA ILE A 19 1.70 -11.31 1.81
C ILE A 19 1.15 -12.57 2.50
N ASN A 20 0.28 -13.32 1.83
CA ASN A 20 -0.25 -14.58 2.37
C ASN A 20 0.85 -15.62 2.60
N LEU A 21 1.84 -15.71 1.72
CA LEU A 21 2.99 -16.59 1.92
C LEU A 21 3.81 -16.18 3.15
N LEU A 22 4.01 -14.90 3.42
CA LEU A 22 4.64 -14.45 4.66
C LEU A 22 3.81 -14.87 5.90
N ASP A 23 2.49 -14.71 5.85
CA ASP A 23 1.62 -15.05 6.98
C ASP A 23 1.61 -16.58 7.25
N ILE A 24 1.47 -17.40 6.20
CA ILE A 24 1.53 -18.86 6.29
C ILE A 24 2.86 -19.31 6.91
N ASN A 25 3.97 -18.67 6.57
CA ASN A 25 5.29 -18.94 7.13
C ASN A 25 5.50 -18.34 8.53
N GLY A 26 4.49 -17.73 9.11
CA GLY A 26 4.52 -17.21 10.47
C GLY A 26 5.28 -15.89 10.65
N TYR A 27 5.63 -15.22 9.56
CA TYR A 27 6.44 -14.00 9.57
C TYR A 27 5.82 -12.88 10.45
N PHE A 28 4.50 -12.69 10.35
CA PHE A 28 3.78 -11.69 11.15
C PHE A 28 3.50 -12.12 12.60
N LYS A 29 3.93 -13.32 13.00
CA LYS A 29 3.81 -13.81 14.37
C LYS A 29 4.97 -13.39 15.27
N ASP A 30 6.01 -12.80 14.71
CA ASP A 30 7.09 -12.19 15.48
C ASP A 30 6.53 -11.05 16.33
N HIS A 31 6.95 -10.97 17.59
CA HIS A 31 6.34 -10.11 18.61
C HIS A 31 6.30 -8.61 18.28
N ASN A 32 7.05 -8.16 17.28
CA ASN A 32 7.16 -6.73 16.92
C ASN A 32 6.79 -6.43 15.45
N VAL A 33 6.25 -7.40 14.71
CA VAL A 33 5.78 -7.20 13.34
C VAL A 33 4.26 -7.19 13.32
N PHE A 34 3.68 -6.08 12.90
CA PHE A 34 2.24 -5.87 12.84
C PHE A 34 1.82 -5.69 11.38
N PHE A 35 0.97 -6.58 10.89
CA PHE A 35 0.40 -6.45 9.55
C PHE A 35 -0.90 -5.66 9.59
N THR A 36 -1.11 -4.84 8.56
CA THR A 36 -2.34 -4.06 8.35
C THR A 36 -2.60 -3.81 6.87
N ARG A 37 -3.69 -3.11 6.54
CA ARG A 37 -4.07 -2.79 5.15
C ARG A 37 -4.76 -1.45 5.03
N GLU A 38 -4.82 -0.91 3.81
CA GLU A 38 -5.71 0.20 3.44
C GLU A 38 -6.60 -0.14 2.23
N PRO A 39 -7.84 0.34 2.21
CA PRO A 39 -8.55 0.99 3.32
C PRO A 39 -8.88 -0.02 4.42
N GLY A 40 -9.10 0.48 5.64
CA GLY A 40 -9.34 -0.33 6.84
C GLY A 40 -8.10 -0.47 7.72
N SER A 41 -8.17 -1.38 8.70
CA SER A 41 -7.06 -1.67 9.60
C SER A 41 -7.18 -3.06 10.22
N PHE A 42 -6.05 -3.76 10.37
CA PHE A 42 -5.95 -5.01 11.14
C PHE A 42 -5.14 -4.82 12.44
N LEU A 43 -4.73 -3.59 12.75
CA LEU A 43 -3.91 -3.33 13.93
C LEU A 43 -4.68 -3.60 15.22
N PRO A 44 -4.00 -4.08 16.27
CA PRO A 44 -4.61 -4.25 17.60
C PRO A 44 -5.18 -2.92 18.10
N GLU A 45 -6.38 -2.97 18.70
CA GLU A 45 -7.07 -1.79 19.23
C GLU A 45 -7.29 -0.68 18.18
N SER A 46 -7.48 -1.09 16.89
CA SER A 46 -7.74 -0.15 15.82
C SER A 46 -9.09 0.56 15.98
N CYS A 47 -9.19 1.75 15.39
CA CYS A 47 -10.42 2.52 15.37
C CYS A 47 -11.47 1.83 14.48
N ASP A 48 -12.66 1.52 15.00
CA ASP A 48 -13.77 0.92 14.24
C ASP A 48 -14.15 1.74 12.99
N LYS A 49 -13.91 3.05 13.02
CA LYS A 49 -14.12 3.94 11.86
C LYS A 49 -13.33 3.54 10.61
N CYS A 50 -12.18 2.90 10.76
CA CYS A 50 -11.41 2.42 9.61
C CYS A 50 -12.22 1.42 8.78
N GLU A 51 -12.88 0.47 9.44
CA GLU A 51 -13.71 -0.54 8.76
C GLU A 51 -15.06 0.05 8.29
N GLU A 52 -15.70 0.93 9.08
CA GLU A 52 -16.91 1.64 8.64
C GLU A 52 -16.68 2.45 7.34
N ILE A 53 -15.55 3.15 7.25
CA ILE A 53 -15.18 3.93 6.06
C ILE A 53 -14.84 2.99 4.91
N ARG A 54 -14.13 1.88 5.18
CA ARG A 54 -13.87 0.85 4.17
C ARG A 54 -15.16 0.34 3.52
N ASP A 55 -16.19 0.07 4.30
CA ASP A 55 -17.48 -0.37 3.78
C ASP A 55 -18.10 0.69 2.86
N LYS A 56 -18.02 1.97 3.21
CA LYS A 56 -18.46 3.05 2.33
C LYS A 56 -17.69 3.10 1.01
N ILE A 57 -16.38 2.92 1.05
CA ILE A 57 -15.52 2.89 -0.15
C ILE A 57 -15.90 1.72 -1.05
N LEU A 58 -16.09 0.52 -0.49
CA LEU A 58 -16.29 -0.70 -1.26
C LEU A 58 -17.74 -0.89 -1.74
N PHE A 59 -18.73 -0.41 -1.01
CA PHE A 59 -20.15 -0.75 -1.25
C PHE A 59 -21.03 0.43 -1.66
N GLN A 60 -20.55 1.68 -1.57
CA GLN A 60 -21.31 2.85 -2.00
C GLN A 60 -20.77 3.41 -3.31
N ASP A 61 -21.64 4.04 -4.10
CA ASP A 61 -21.23 4.79 -5.28
C ASP A 61 -20.71 6.16 -4.86
N ASN A 62 -19.40 6.36 -5.07
CA ASN A 62 -18.70 7.58 -4.71
C ASN A 62 -18.19 8.27 -5.97
N SER A 63 -18.26 9.61 -6.01
CA SER A 63 -17.51 10.37 -7.00
C SER A 63 -15.98 10.18 -6.75
N PRO A 64 -15.11 10.42 -7.74
CA PRO A 64 -13.66 10.37 -7.52
C PRO A 64 -13.20 11.22 -6.34
N PHE A 65 -13.80 12.39 -6.16
CA PHE A 65 -13.47 13.31 -5.08
C PHE A 65 -13.92 12.77 -3.71
N ASP A 66 -15.17 12.27 -3.61
CA ASP A 66 -15.69 11.69 -2.37
C ASP A 66 -14.91 10.43 -1.98
N GLU A 67 -14.55 9.60 -2.97
CA GLU A 67 -13.70 8.43 -2.76
C GLU A 67 -12.33 8.84 -2.20
N ALA A 68 -11.68 9.87 -2.76
CA ALA A 68 -10.41 10.39 -2.27
C ALA A 68 -10.51 10.92 -0.83
N LEU A 69 -11.61 11.60 -0.48
CA LEU A 69 -11.86 12.04 0.89
C LEU A 69 -12.03 10.87 1.86
N LEU A 70 -12.79 9.84 1.48
CA LEU A 70 -12.98 8.64 2.30
C LEU A 70 -11.66 7.89 2.52
N PHE A 71 -10.83 7.76 1.47
CA PHE A 71 -9.50 7.19 1.63
C PHE A 71 -8.61 8.01 2.56
N ALA A 72 -8.64 9.35 2.45
CA ALA A 72 -7.86 10.23 3.31
C ALA A 72 -8.34 10.18 4.77
N GLU A 73 -9.65 10.10 5.00
CA GLU A 73 -10.24 9.96 6.34
C GLU A 73 -9.86 8.61 6.96
N SER A 74 -10.04 7.49 6.24
CA SER A 74 -9.64 6.16 6.69
C SER A 74 -8.16 6.12 7.05
N ARG A 75 -7.30 6.67 6.18
CA ARG A 75 -5.85 6.75 6.39
C ARG A 75 -5.49 7.58 7.62
N PHE A 76 -6.22 8.67 7.90
CA PHE A 76 -5.93 9.48 9.07
C PHE A 76 -6.10 8.66 10.36
N TYR A 77 -7.21 7.93 10.53
CA TYR A 77 -7.41 7.06 11.68
C TYR A 77 -6.40 5.90 11.71
N HIS A 78 -6.16 5.27 10.56
CA HIS A 78 -5.18 4.20 10.44
C HIS A 78 -3.75 4.66 10.80
N THR A 79 -3.36 5.86 10.35
CA THR A 79 -2.04 6.42 10.67
C THR A 79 -1.88 6.76 12.15
N GLN A 80 -2.96 7.17 12.84
CA GLN A 80 -2.93 7.32 14.31
C GLN A 80 -2.63 5.98 14.99
N ASP A 81 -3.25 4.89 14.53
CA ASP A 81 -2.99 3.56 15.06
C ASP A 81 -1.56 3.09 14.76
N ILE A 82 -1.07 3.32 13.53
CA ILE A 82 0.34 3.05 13.15
C ILE A 82 1.29 3.80 14.08
N SER A 83 1.10 5.10 14.25
CA SER A 83 1.92 5.93 15.13
C SER A 83 1.90 5.42 16.58
N ARG A 84 0.72 5.04 17.08
CA ARG A 84 0.55 4.45 18.43
C ARG A 84 1.34 3.15 18.58
N ILE A 85 1.28 2.24 17.63
CA ILE A 85 2.01 0.97 17.63
C ILE A 85 3.52 1.20 17.59
N LEU A 86 3.99 2.06 16.69
CA LEU A 86 5.42 2.37 16.55
C LEU A 86 6.02 3.03 17.80
N ASN A 87 5.20 3.74 18.59
CA ASN A 87 5.63 4.36 19.85
C ASN A 87 5.46 3.43 21.06
N LYS A 88 4.48 2.50 21.03
CA LYS A 88 4.15 1.62 22.18
C LYS A 88 5.14 0.46 22.31
N TYR A 89 5.61 -0.10 21.21
CA TYR A 89 6.44 -1.30 21.20
C TYR A 89 7.86 -0.98 20.74
N ASP A 90 8.87 -1.48 21.47
CA ASP A 90 10.27 -1.28 21.08
C ASP A 90 10.55 -2.00 19.74
N LYS A 91 11.22 -1.28 18.83
CA LYS A 91 11.54 -1.77 17.48
C LYS A 91 10.34 -2.32 16.69
N ALA A 92 9.14 -1.80 16.96
CA ALA A 92 7.96 -2.21 16.22
C ALA A 92 8.12 -2.03 14.72
N VAL A 93 7.60 -2.96 13.94
CA VAL A 93 7.50 -2.88 12.48
C VAL A 93 6.03 -2.97 12.11
N VAL A 94 5.53 -1.95 11.43
CA VAL A 94 4.18 -1.99 10.85
C VAL A 94 4.31 -2.19 9.35
N VAL A 95 3.66 -3.22 8.83
CA VAL A 95 3.61 -3.56 7.40
C VAL A 95 2.20 -3.34 6.89
N SER A 96 2.00 -2.40 5.98
CA SER A 96 0.70 -2.10 5.39
C SER A 96 0.61 -2.57 3.95
N ASP A 97 -0.42 -3.36 3.63
CA ASP A 97 -0.84 -3.57 2.24
C ASP A 97 -1.53 -2.30 1.76
N ARG A 98 -0.83 -1.53 0.93
CA ARG A 98 -1.16 -0.19 0.44
C ARG A 98 -1.03 0.92 1.49
N TYR A 99 -0.87 2.13 1.00
CA TYR A 99 -0.89 3.39 1.74
C TYR A 99 -1.17 4.55 0.76
N ILE A 100 -0.61 5.73 1.02
CA ILE A 100 -0.86 6.96 0.22
C ILE A 100 -0.54 6.81 -1.27
N ILE A 101 0.45 5.99 -1.66
CA ILE A 101 0.85 5.81 -3.06
C ILE A 101 -0.31 5.23 -3.88
N SER A 102 -1.08 4.30 -3.30
CA SER A 102 -2.30 3.81 -3.96
C SER A 102 -3.30 4.94 -4.23
N SER A 103 -3.51 5.89 -3.31
CA SER A 103 -4.38 7.05 -3.59
C SER A 103 -3.80 7.99 -4.64
N MET A 104 -2.48 8.14 -4.70
CA MET A 104 -1.81 8.91 -5.76
C MET A 104 -2.00 8.25 -7.13
N ALA A 105 -1.92 6.90 -7.20
CA ALA A 105 -2.13 6.15 -8.43
C ALA A 105 -3.60 6.18 -8.88
N TYR A 106 -4.52 5.80 -7.98
CA TYR A 106 -5.93 5.61 -8.34
C TYR A 106 -6.68 6.94 -8.44
N GLN A 107 -6.76 7.71 -7.35
CA GLN A 107 -7.53 8.95 -7.34
C GLN A 107 -6.75 10.11 -7.97
N GLY A 108 -5.45 10.20 -7.71
CA GLY A 108 -4.60 11.29 -8.19
C GLY A 108 -4.38 11.22 -9.70
N TYR A 109 -3.77 10.14 -10.17
CA TYR A 109 -3.37 10.00 -11.56
C TYR A 109 -4.50 9.45 -12.43
N ALA A 110 -4.99 8.25 -12.15
CA ALA A 110 -5.94 7.56 -13.03
C ALA A 110 -7.34 8.20 -13.05
N GLN A 111 -7.81 8.79 -11.94
CA GLN A 111 -9.07 9.53 -11.89
C GLN A 111 -8.91 11.04 -12.07
N GLY A 112 -7.69 11.54 -12.28
CA GLY A 112 -7.41 12.92 -12.70
C GLY A 112 -7.52 13.99 -11.61
N LEU A 113 -7.54 13.63 -10.31
CA LEU A 113 -7.58 14.63 -9.23
C LEU A 113 -6.25 15.37 -9.03
N GLY A 114 -5.15 14.79 -9.50
CA GLY A 114 -3.81 15.35 -9.44
C GLY A 114 -3.10 15.13 -8.09
N GLU A 115 -1.76 15.10 -8.16
CA GLU A 115 -0.87 14.86 -7.03
C GLU A 115 -1.08 15.84 -5.88
N SER A 116 -1.11 17.13 -6.20
CA SER A 116 -1.18 18.21 -5.19
C SER A 116 -2.44 18.12 -4.31
N LEU A 117 -3.58 17.71 -4.88
CA LEU A 117 -4.81 17.54 -4.11
C LEU A 117 -4.72 16.34 -3.18
N ILE A 118 -4.27 15.19 -3.69
CA ILE A 118 -4.11 13.97 -2.89
C ILE A 118 -3.11 14.21 -1.74
N TYR A 119 -1.97 14.87 -2.02
CA TYR A 119 -1.01 15.22 -0.99
C TYR A 119 -1.63 16.10 0.12
N LYS A 120 -2.38 17.16 -0.26
CA LYS A 120 -3.05 18.04 0.68
C LYS A 120 -4.09 17.35 1.55
N MET A 121 -4.91 16.46 0.96
CA MET A 121 -5.91 15.69 1.69
C MET A 121 -5.26 14.78 2.74
N ASN A 122 -4.05 14.28 2.49
CA ASN A 122 -3.34 13.34 3.35
C ASN A 122 -2.29 14.00 4.26
N LYS A 123 -2.16 15.33 4.23
CA LYS A 123 -1.10 16.05 4.95
C LYS A 123 -1.07 15.73 6.45
N LEU A 124 -2.23 15.61 7.10
CA LEU A 124 -2.30 15.29 8.52
C LEU A 124 -1.75 13.89 8.82
N SER A 125 -2.05 12.91 7.99
CA SER A 125 -1.50 11.55 8.11
C SER A 125 0.01 11.55 7.94
N LEU A 126 0.53 12.26 6.94
CA LEU A 126 1.97 12.37 6.69
C LEU A 126 2.69 13.09 7.84
N GLU A 127 2.09 14.11 8.42
CA GLU A 127 2.68 14.84 9.56
C GLU A 127 2.81 13.96 10.81
N LEU A 128 1.91 13.01 11.05
CA LEU A 128 1.98 12.05 12.15
C LEU A 128 3.20 11.11 12.05
N LEU A 129 3.72 10.89 10.86
CA LEU A 129 4.85 9.99 10.58
C LEU A 129 6.07 10.72 9.99
N LYS A 130 6.13 12.05 10.07
CA LYS A 130 7.17 12.86 9.39
C LYS A 130 8.61 12.48 9.74
N ASP A 131 8.84 12.00 10.95
CA ASP A 131 10.16 11.61 11.44
C ASP A 131 10.47 10.12 11.16
N ILE A 132 9.54 9.39 10.55
CA ILE A 132 9.66 7.97 10.25
C ILE A 132 9.68 7.81 8.73
N PRO A 133 10.79 7.35 8.13
CA PRO A 133 10.84 7.10 6.70
C PRO A 133 9.87 5.96 6.32
N ILE A 134 9.16 6.14 5.21
CA ILE A 134 8.32 5.11 4.63
C ILE A 134 9.21 4.18 3.80
N HIS A 135 9.28 2.91 4.16
CA HIS A 135 9.93 1.88 3.35
C HIS A 135 8.90 1.31 2.37
N CYS A 136 9.02 1.64 1.09
CA CYS A 136 8.08 1.20 0.05
C CYS A 136 8.62 -0.01 -0.70
N VAL A 137 8.05 -1.18 -0.49
CA VAL A 137 8.30 -2.37 -1.30
C VAL A 137 7.34 -2.30 -2.50
N LYS A 138 7.90 -1.96 -3.67
CA LYS A 138 7.16 -1.69 -4.90
C LYS A 138 7.20 -2.90 -5.83
N PHE A 139 6.06 -3.53 -6.06
CA PHE A 139 5.92 -4.61 -7.03
C PHE A 139 5.78 -4.02 -8.44
N GLU A 140 6.71 -4.38 -9.31
CA GLU A 140 6.75 -3.97 -10.72
C GLU A 140 6.38 -5.15 -11.61
N ILE A 141 5.45 -4.96 -12.52
CA ILE A 141 4.95 -5.98 -13.44
C ILE A 141 4.87 -5.41 -14.85
N SER A 142 5.23 -6.21 -15.86
CA SER A 142 5.05 -5.87 -17.27
C SER A 142 3.57 -5.83 -17.66
N GLU A 143 3.21 -5.06 -18.68
CA GLU A 143 1.84 -5.00 -19.20
C GLU A 143 1.36 -6.38 -19.67
N GLU A 144 2.23 -7.17 -20.27
CA GLU A 144 1.92 -8.52 -20.75
C GLU A 144 1.49 -9.45 -19.62
N ASN A 145 2.32 -9.58 -18.58
CA ASN A 145 2.02 -10.43 -17.41
C ASN A 145 0.84 -9.90 -16.59
N TRP A 146 0.68 -8.57 -16.53
CA TRP A 146 -0.46 -7.94 -15.87
C TRP A 146 -1.78 -8.29 -16.55
N LEU A 147 -1.85 -8.22 -17.91
CA LEU A 147 -3.02 -8.59 -18.70
C LEU A 147 -3.38 -10.07 -18.49
N GLU A 148 -2.39 -10.97 -18.60
CA GLU A 148 -2.58 -12.40 -18.37
C GLU A 148 -3.18 -12.69 -16.99
N ARG A 149 -2.63 -12.10 -15.94
CA ARG A 149 -3.12 -12.32 -14.56
C ARG A 149 -4.50 -11.72 -14.30
N ARG A 150 -4.82 -10.59 -14.94
CA ARG A 150 -6.14 -9.97 -14.86
C ARG A 150 -7.20 -10.87 -15.51
N GLU A 151 -6.91 -11.45 -16.68
CA GLU A 151 -7.83 -12.34 -17.39
C GLU A 151 -8.12 -13.64 -16.61
N GLN A 152 -7.16 -14.12 -15.84
CA GLN A 152 -7.32 -15.32 -15.00
C GLN A 152 -8.18 -15.08 -13.76
N ARG A 153 -8.50 -13.84 -13.42
CA ARG A 153 -9.29 -13.50 -12.23
C ARG A 153 -10.79 -13.58 -12.50
N ASN A 154 -11.46 -14.51 -11.83
CA ASN A 154 -12.90 -14.77 -12.05
C ASN A 154 -13.82 -13.78 -11.32
N ILE A 155 -13.39 -13.15 -10.23
CA ILE A 155 -14.18 -12.24 -9.40
C ILE A 155 -13.38 -10.97 -9.17
N LEU A 156 -13.96 -9.83 -9.57
CA LEU A 156 -13.40 -8.50 -9.40
C LEU A 156 -14.22 -7.74 -8.36
N ASP A 157 -13.56 -7.04 -7.44
CA ASP A 157 -14.23 -6.09 -6.55
C ASP A 157 -14.65 -4.81 -7.31
N LYS A 158 -15.35 -3.90 -6.61
CA LYS A 158 -15.86 -2.67 -7.22
C LYS A 158 -14.75 -1.78 -7.79
N ILE A 159 -13.61 -1.72 -7.13
CA ILE A 159 -12.47 -0.90 -7.58
C ILE A 159 -11.81 -1.59 -8.77
N GLU A 160 -11.64 -2.89 -8.71
CA GLU A 160 -11.08 -3.72 -9.79
C GLU A 160 -11.94 -3.74 -11.06
N GLN A 161 -13.22 -3.38 -10.97
CA GLN A 161 -14.14 -3.26 -12.13
C GLN A 161 -14.02 -1.92 -12.87
N LYS A 162 -13.38 -0.91 -12.29
CA LYS A 162 -13.23 0.41 -12.94
C LYS A 162 -12.30 0.33 -14.15
N ASP A 163 -12.59 1.15 -15.16
CA ASP A 163 -11.76 1.28 -16.39
C ASP A 163 -10.63 2.30 -16.17
N ILE A 164 -9.83 2.09 -15.13
CA ILE A 164 -8.68 2.95 -14.77
C ILE A 164 -7.39 2.18 -14.57
N HIS A 165 -7.44 0.84 -14.68
CA HIS A 165 -6.31 -0.01 -14.27
C HIS A 165 -5.10 0.10 -15.17
N LYS A 166 -5.30 0.49 -16.46
CA LYS A 166 -4.18 0.76 -17.37
C LYS A 166 -3.42 2.00 -16.92
N ASP A 167 -4.13 3.05 -16.54
CA ASP A 167 -3.50 4.27 -16.01
C ASP A 167 -2.80 3.99 -14.67
N VAL A 168 -3.39 3.15 -13.81
CA VAL A 168 -2.74 2.71 -12.58
C VAL A 168 -1.45 1.93 -12.88
N LEU A 169 -1.48 1.01 -13.86
CA LEU A 169 -0.28 0.30 -14.30
C LEU A 169 0.78 1.29 -14.81
N ASP A 170 0.39 2.26 -15.64
CA ASP A 170 1.27 3.32 -16.14
C ASP A 170 1.91 4.12 -15.00
N PHE A 171 1.14 4.45 -13.96
CA PHE A 171 1.68 5.13 -12.77
C PHE A 171 2.82 4.37 -12.13
N TYR A 172 2.66 3.06 -11.92
CA TYR A 172 3.69 2.25 -11.26
C TYR A 172 4.86 1.89 -12.17
N SER A 173 4.65 1.75 -13.50
CA SER A 173 5.67 1.31 -14.45
C SER A 173 6.51 2.45 -15.04
N LYS A 174 6.02 3.71 -15.01
CA LYS A 174 6.72 4.88 -15.55
C LYS A 174 7.41 5.66 -14.44
N PRO A 175 8.75 5.58 -14.31
CA PRO A 175 9.48 6.23 -13.22
C PRO A 175 9.26 7.74 -13.14
N GLU A 176 9.09 8.41 -14.28
CA GLU A 176 8.84 9.86 -14.33
C GLU A 176 7.52 10.24 -13.65
N ILE A 177 6.45 9.46 -13.85
CA ILE A 177 5.15 9.68 -13.22
C ILE A 177 5.22 9.34 -11.74
N PHE A 178 5.73 8.15 -11.41
CA PHE A 178 5.87 7.70 -10.04
C PHE A 178 6.67 8.71 -9.20
N ASN A 179 7.83 9.14 -9.70
CA ASN A 179 8.70 10.08 -8.99
C ASN A 179 8.06 11.47 -8.84
N GLU A 180 7.33 11.96 -9.86
CA GLU A 180 6.60 13.22 -9.76
C GLU A 180 5.60 13.21 -8.61
N TYR A 181 4.80 12.13 -8.50
CA TYR A 181 3.75 11.98 -7.49
C TYR A 181 4.26 11.67 -6.09
N THR A 182 5.48 11.15 -5.96
CA THR A 182 6.04 10.72 -4.66
C THR A 182 7.19 11.56 -4.16
N LYS A 183 7.61 12.58 -4.90
CA LYS A 183 8.79 13.44 -4.61
C LYS A 183 8.80 14.07 -3.22
N ASP A 184 7.61 14.38 -2.67
CA ASP A 184 7.46 15.05 -1.38
C ASP A 184 7.26 14.07 -0.21
N LEU A 185 7.34 12.76 -0.47
CA LEU A 185 7.25 11.73 0.55
C LEU A 185 8.64 11.39 1.11
N ASN A 186 8.75 11.32 2.43
CA ASN A 186 9.94 10.78 3.10
C ASN A 186 10.00 9.25 2.92
N MET A 187 10.47 8.79 1.76
CA MET A 187 10.31 7.41 1.32
C MET A 187 11.60 6.81 0.75
N ILE A 188 11.80 5.52 1.02
CA ILE A 188 12.86 4.69 0.43
C ILE A 188 12.17 3.57 -0.36
N VAL A 189 12.45 3.45 -1.65
CA VAL A 189 11.79 2.48 -2.54
C VAL A 189 12.67 1.25 -2.74
N TYR A 190 12.05 0.07 -2.64
CA TYR A 190 12.63 -1.24 -2.89
C TYR A 190 11.80 -1.92 -4.00
N PRO A 191 12.30 -1.96 -5.24
CA PRO A 191 11.58 -2.61 -6.33
C PRO A 191 11.64 -4.13 -6.19
N ILE A 192 10.52 -4.81 -6.53
CA ILE A 192 10.42 -6.26 -6.65
C ILE A 192 9.94 -6.58 -8.06
N ASN A 193 10.69 -7.43 -8.77
CA ASN A 193 10.29 -7.88 -10.09
C ASN A 193 9.18 -8.95 -9.99
N ALA A 194 7.94 -8.51 -10.18
CA ALA A 194 6.77 -9.37 -10.10
C ALA A 194 6.50 -10.21 -11.38
N ASP A 195 7.31 -10.09 -12.41
CA ASP A 195 7.19 -10.91 -13.63
C ASP A 195 7.70 -12.34 -13.45
N ASN A 196 8.50 -12.58 -12.44
CA ASN A 196 9.02 -13.90 -12.12
C ASN A 196 7.92 -14.84 -11.57
N ASP A 197 8.25 -16.12 -11.44
CA ASP A 197 7.40 -17.11 -10.77
C ASP A 197 7.20 -16.80 -9.28
N ILE A 198 6.17 -17.40 -8.68
CA ILE A 198 5.74 -17.11 -7.31
C ILE A 198 6.86 -17.32 -6.29
N ASP A 199 7.66 -18.38 -6.43
CA ASP A 199 8.69 -18.75 -5.45
C ASP A 199 9.92 -17.83 -5.56
N THR A 200 10.28 -17.42 -6.78
CA THR A 200 11.33 -16.43 -7.03
C THR A 200 10.95 -15.08 -6.45
N VAL A 201 9.72 -14.60 -6.74
CA VAL A 201 9.20 -13.35 -6.19
C VAL A 201 9.14 -13.41 -4.66
N PHE A 202 8.71 -14.55 -4.09
CA PHE A 202 8.65 -14.72 -2.63
C PHE A 202 10.04 -14.63 -1.99
N THR A 203 11.03 -15.26 -2.61
CA THR A 203 12.41 -15.22 -2.10
C THR A 203 12.95 -13.79 -2.09
N GLU A 204 12.80 -13.05 -3.19
CA GLU A 204 13.23 -11.66 -3.31
C GLU A 204 12.49 -10.76 -2.30
N PHE A 205 11.16 -10.91 -2.22
CA PHE A 205 10.33 -10.14 -1.30
C PHE A 205 10.72 -10.38 0.16
N LYS A 206 10.89 -11.65 0.55
CA LYS A 206 11.30 -12.02 1.90
C LYS A 206 12.67 -11.45 2.26
N ILE A 207 13.66 -11.57 1.37
CA ILE A 207 14.99 -11.00 1.57
C ILE A 207 14.91 -9.48 1.75
N THR A 208 14.11 -8.80 0.92
CA THR A 208 13.91 -7.35 1.01
C THR A 208 13.30 -6.97 2.35
N MET A 209 12.26 -7.69 2.80
CA MET A 209 11.64 -7.47 4.10
C MET A 209 12.61 -7.68 5.25
N ASP A 210 13.40 -8.78 5.23
CA ASP A 210 14.41 -9.09 6.24
C ASP A 210 15.49 -7.99 6.29
N ASN A 211 15.97 -7.50 5.14
CA ASN A 211 16.93 -6.41 5.05
C ASN A 211 16.37 -5.11 5.66
N ILE A 212 15.14 -4.76 5.36
CA ILE A 212 14.49 -3.57 5.94
C ILE A 212 14.33 -3.74 7.46
N ILE A 213 13.86 -4.89 7.93
CA ILE A 213 13.53 -5.11 9.34
C ILE A 213 14.78 -5.23 10.19
N TYR A 214 15.75 -6.04 9.76
CA TYR A 214 16.94 -6.38 10.56
C TYR A 214 18.16 -5.55 10.21
N GLY A 215 18.14 -4.75 9.11
CA GLY A 215 19.29 -3.96 8.66
C GLY A 215 20.43 -4.83 8.16
N LEU A 216 20.09 -5.95 7.54
CA LEU A 216 21.05 -6.84 6.92
C LEU A 216 21.43 -6.27 5.56
N ASN A 217 22.57 -5.56 5.44
CA ASN A 217 23.16 -5.09 4.18
C ASN A 217 24.16 -6.10 3.67
#